data_12121867e4fecf527f19f3dae1b1232d
#
_entry.id   12121867e4fecf527f19f3dae1b1232d
#
_cell.length_a   1.000
_cell.length_b   1.000
_cell.length_c   1.000
_cell.angle_alpha   90.00
_cell.angle_beta   90.00
_cell.angle_gamma   90.00
#
_symmetry.space_group_name_H-M   'P 1'
#
loop_
_entity.id
_entity.type
_entity.pdbx_description
1 polymer ?
#
loop_
_entity_poly.entity_id
_entity_poly.type
_entity_poly.pdbx_seq_one_letter_code
_entity_poly.pdbx_strand_id
1 'polypeptide(L)'
;MKFVKIGDVSSNDSTNQQERALQAFLLRAVKNNHLSRDVYERIRPLGATRPRMYGLPKTHKPDVPLRPILSMVGAPQHEMAKWLTEVLKPVVDKYSGHTIKDAFEFCDVVADFERKHGVDDMFMCSYDVTSLFTNIP
;
A
#
# COMPACT_ATOMS: atom_id res chain seq x y z
N MET A 1 -20.92 -5.35 5.91
CA MET A 1 -19.70 -6.09 6.27
C MET A 1 -19.70 -6.27 7.79
N LYS A 2 -19.81 -7.49 8.30
CA LYS A 2 -19.76 -7.75 9.75
C LYS A 2 -18.31 -8.02 10.12
N PHE A 3 -17.75 -7.21 10.99
CA PHE A 3 -16.46 -7.50 11.61
C PHE A 3 -16.66 -8.52 12.73
N VAL A 4 -16.00 -9.65 12.64
CA VAL A 4 -16.00 -10.66 13.69
C VAL A 4 -14.82 -10.36 14.61
N LYS A 5 -15.08 -10.17 15.92
CA LYS A 5 -14.02 -10.07 16.91
C LYS A 5 -13.30 -11.42 16.96
N ILE A 6 -12.08 -11.47 16.43
CA ILE A 6 -11.19 -12.62 16.62
C ILE A 6 -10.65 -12.52 18.03
N GLY A 7 -10.95 -13.49 18.86
CA GLY A 7 -10.76 -13.62 20.30
C GLY A 7 -9.61 -12.83 20.95
N ASP A 8 -9.70 -12.64 22.25
CA ASP A 8 -8.66 -12.00 23.08
C ASP A 8 -7.40 -12.88 23.15
N VAL A 9 -6.63 -12.91 22.06
CA VAL A 9 -5.22 -13.31 22.16
C VAL A 9 -4.52 -12.19 22.89
N SER A 10 -3.76 -12.52 23.93
CA SER A 10 -3.00 -11.52 24.67
C SER A 10 -2.13 -10.77 23.67
N SER A 11 -2.48 -9.57 23.44
CA SER A 11 -2.21 -8.85 22.20
C SER A 11 -0.76 -8.37 22.05
N ASN A 12 0.02 -8.37 23.12
CA ASN A 12 1.45 -8.10 23.08
C ASN A 12 2.26 -9.31 22.61
N ASP A 13 1.83 -10.53 22.89
CA ASP A 13 2.58 -11.73 22.50
C ASP A 13 2.64 -11.92 20.99
N SER A 14 1.54 -11.66 20.27
CA SER A 14 1.52 -11.84 18.82
C SER A 14 2.39 -10.82 18.06
N THR A 15 2.42 -9.56 18.49
CA THR A 15 3.25 -8.52 17.87
C THR A 15 4.73 -8.78 18.14
N ASN A 16 5.08 -9.14 19.37
CA ASN A 16 6.45 -9.51 19.75
C ASN A 16 6.91 -10.78 19.00
N GLN A 17 6.01 -11.74 18.82
CA GLN A 17 6.31 -12.95 18.06
C GLN A 17 6.58 -12.62 16.58
N GLN A 18 5.76 -11.77 15.96
CA GLN A 18 5.96 -11.32 14.58
C GLN A 18 7.26 -10.53 14.43
N GLU A 19 7.58 -9.64 15.37
CA GLU A 19 8.82 -8.89 15.39
C GLU A 19 10.04 -9.81 15.42
N ARG A 20 10.06 -10.80 16.35
CA ARG A 20 11.14 -11.79 16.45
C ARG A 20 11.25 -12.66 15.21
N ALA A 21 10.13 -13.09 14.63
CA ALA A 21 10.11 -13.89 13.43
C ALA A 21 10.69 -13.12 12.24
N LEU A 22 10.32 -11.84 12.08
CA LEU A 22 10.86 -10.98 11.03
C LEU A 22 12.35 -10.70 11.22
N GLN A 23 12.79 -10.39 12.43
CA GLN A 23 14.22 -10.23 12.74
C GLN A 23 15.02 -11.48 12.39
N ALA A 24 14.53 -12.67 12.77
CA ALA A 24 15.18 -13.93 12.46
C ALA A 24 15.23 -14.21 10.94
N PHE A 25 14.18 -13.86 10.20
CA PHE A 25 14.17 -13.94 8.74
C PHE A 25 15.21 -13.02 8.11
N LEU A 26 15.24 -11.76 8.50
CA LEU A 26 16.19 -10.78 7.99
C LEU A 26 17.66 -11.16 8.31
N LEU A 27 17.92 -11.67 9.52
CA LEU A 27 19.26 -12.17 9.88
C LEU A 27 19.70 -13.35 9.02
N ARG A 28 18.77 -14.24 8.66
CA ARG A 28 19.07 -15.34 7.72
C ARG A 28 19.42 -14.81 6.33
N ALA A 29 18.68 -13.78 5.87
CA ALA A 29 18.97 -13.14 4.58
C ALA A 29 20.38 -12.50 4.58
N VAL A 30 20.79 -11.86 5.67
CA VAL A 30 22.16 -11.33 5.82
C VAL A 30 23.20 -12.46 5.80
N LYS A 31 22.97 -13.54 6.56
CA LYS A 31 23.85 -14.69 6.62
C LYS A 31 24.06 -15.36 5.27
N ASN A 32 23.02 -15.37 4.44
CA ASN A 32 23.05 -15.95 3.11
C ASN A 32 23.51 -14.94 2.02
N ASN A 33 24.01 -13.77 2.39
CA ASN A 33 24.44 -12.71 1.47
C ASN A 33 23.32 -12.18 0.54
N HIS A 34 22.04 -12.34 0.89
CA HIS A 34 20.92 -11.76 0.16
C HIS A 34 20.56 -10.34 0.61
N LEU A 35 21.07 -9.92 1.78
CA LEU A 35 20.82 -8.62 2.36
C LEU A 35 22.10 -8.09 3.00
N SER A 36 22.44 -6.81 2.78
CA SER A 36 23.58 -6.19 3.46
C SER A 36 23.27 -5.92 4.93
N ARG A 37 24.32 -5.84 5.76
CA ARG A 37 24.18 -5.53 7.18
C ARG A 37 23.56 -4.15 7.40
N ASP A 38 23.92 -3.16 6.59
CA ASP A 38 23.42 -1.79 6.71
C ASP A 38 21.91 -1.72 6.42
N VAL A 39 21.45 -2.43 5.39
CA VAL A 39 20.01 -2.54 5.11
C VAL A 39 19.29 -3.23 6.26
N TYR A 40 19.83 -4.31 6.79
CA TYR A 40 19.25 -4.99 7.96
C TYR A 40 19.06 -4.03 9.14
N GLU A 41 20.10 -3.27 9.51
CA GLU A 41 20.03 -2.32 10.64
C GLU A 41 18.97 -1.22 10.41
N ARG A 42 18.73 -0.84 9.15
CA ARG A 42 17.71 0.15 8.77
C ARG A 42 16.29 -0.40 8.85
N ILE A 43 16.06 -1.65 8.46
CA ILE A 43 14.72 -2.21 8.28
C ILE A 43 14.27 -3.17 9.38
N ARG A 44 15.16 -3.56 10.29
CA ARG A 44 14.80 -4.45 11.39
C ARG A 44 13.77 -3.79 12.30
N PRO A 45 12.70 -4.49 12.70
CA PRO A 45 11.74 -3.93 13.62
C PRO A 45 12.35 -3.79 15.02
N LEU A 46 12.01 -2.68 15.69
CA LEU A 46 12.40 -2.40 17.09
C LEU A 46 11.23 -1.79 17.83
N GLY A 47 10.73 -2.48 18.86
CA GLY A 47 9.62 -1.99 19.67
C GLY A 47 8.33 -1.81 18.87
N ALA A 48 8.02 -2.76 18.01
CA ALA A 48 6.87 -2.71 17.14
C ALA A 48 5.54 -2.60 17.90
N THR A 49 4.63 -1.84 17.32
CA THR A 49 3.27 -1.66 17.83
C THR A 49 2.25 -2.36 16.95
N ARG A 50 1.08 -2.62 17.50
CA ARG A 50 -0.02 -3.21 16.72
C ARG A 50 -0.58 -2.25 15.68
N PRO A 51 -0.96 -2.74 14.51
CA PRO A 51 -1.75 -1.97 13.55
C PRO A 51 -3.00 -1.40 14.19
N ARG A 52 -3.36 -0.18 13.81
CA ARG A 52 -4.57 0.50 14.29
C ARG A 52 -5.62 0.55 13.19
N MET A 53 -6.84 0.14 13.51
CA MET A 53 -7.97 0.23 12.60
C MET A 53 -8.87 1.39 12.99
N TYR A 54 -9.26 2.22 12.00
CA TYR A 54 -10.21 3.30 12.17
C TYR A 54 -11.08 3.47 10.92
N GLY A 55 -12.17 4.21 11.04
CA GLY A 55 -13.10 4.46 9.94
C GLY A 55 -13.05 5.91 9.47
N LEU A 56 -12.99 6.12 8.15
CA LEU A 56 -13.19 7.43 7.53
C LEU A 56 -14.59 7.50 6.92
N PRO A 57 -15.44 8.50 7.27
CA PRO A 57 -16.76 8.64 6.70
C PRO A 57 -16.69 9.00 5.21
N LYS A 58 -17.49 8.33 4.38
CA LYS A 58 -17.68 8.66 2.96
C LYS A 58 -18.80 9.70 2.84
N THR A 59 -18.49 10.96 3.11
CA THR A 59 -19.43 12.07 3.19
C THR A 59 -20.21 12.33 1.89
N HIS A 60 -19.70 11.87 0.76
CA HIS A 60 -20.30 12.00 -0.57
C HIS A 60 -21.32 10.89 -0.90
N LYS A 61 -21.51 9.91 0.00
CA LYS A 61 -22.47 8.80 -0.21
C LYS A 61 -23.66 8.92 0.75
N PRO A 62 -24.86 8.52 0.32
CA PRO A 62 -25.99 8.38 1.23
C PRO A 62 -25.60 7.42 2.36
N ASP A 63 -26.17 7.63 3.54
CA ASP A 63 -25.89 6.87 4.79
C ASP A 63 -24.44 6.98 5.31
N VAL A 64 -23.62 7.81 4.72
CA VAL A 64 -22.24 8.11 5.14
C VAL A 64 -21.48 6.86 5.61
N PRO A 65 -21.36 5.80 4.80
CA PRO A 65 -20.71 4.57 5.22
C PRO A 65 -19.23 4.82 5.55
N LEU A 66 -18.70 4.06 6.51
CA LEU A 66 -17.28 4.16 6.91
C LEU A 66 -16.38 3.41 5.94
N ARG A 67 -15.28 4.03 5.55
CA ARG A 67 -14.14 3.35 4.90
C ARG A 67 -13.22 2.83 6.00
N PRO A 68 -13.05 1.51 6.15
CA PRO A 68 -12.07 0.98 7.10
C PRO A 68 -10.65 1.30 6.63
N ILE A 69 -9.85 1.86 7.51
CA ILE A 69 -8.43 2.13 7.31
C ILE A 69 -7.65 1.32 8.35
N LEU A 70 -6.65 0.57 7.88
CA LEU A 70 -5.70 -0.13 8.72
C LEU A 70 -4.35 0.58 8.65
N SER A 71 -3.99 1.29 9.70
CA SER A 71 -2.68 1.94 9.80
C SER A 71 -1.63 0.93 10.25
N MET A 72 -0.63 0.70 9.40
CA MET A 72 0.51 -0.18 9.67
C MET A 72 1.72 0.58 10.23
N VAL A 73 1.58 1.88 10.53
CA VAL A 73 2.66 2.70 11.11
C VAL A 73 3.08 2.11 12.46
N GLY A 74 4.37 1.83 12.59
CA GLY A 74 4.95 1.19 13.77
C GLY A 74 4.75 -0.33 13.84
N ALA A 75 4.05 -0.96 12.89
CA ALA A 75 3.96 -2.41 12.81
C ALA A 75 5.32 -3.05 12.48
N PRO A 76 5.56 -4.34 12.83
CA PRO A 76 6.86 -4.98 12.62
C PRO A 76 7.40 -4.87 11.20
N GLN A 77 6.53 -4.93 10.19
CA GLN A 77 6.91 -4.90 8.77
C GLN A 77 6.96 -3.49 8.16
N HIS A 78 6.70 -2.42 8.93
CA HIS A 78 6.57 -1.07 8.39
C HIS A 78 7.84 -0.58 7.67
N GLU A 79 8.99 -0.65 8.33
CA GLU A 79 10.25 -0.16 7.74
C GLU A 79 10.73 -1.04 6.58
N MET A 80 10.50 -2.35 6.66
CA MET A 80 10.77 -3.26 5.54
C MET A 80 9.89 -2.93 4.33
N ALA A 81 8.60 -2.63 4.53
CA ALA A 81 7.70 -2.26 3.44
C ALA A 81 8.11 -0.94 2.77
N LYS A 82 8.55 0.06 3.54
CA LYS A 82 9.11 1.31 3.01
C LYS A 82 10.33 1.04 2.13
N TRP A 83 11.28 0.27 2.63
CA TRP A 83 12.48 -0.10 1.87
C TRP A 83 12.13 -0.85 0.58
N LEU A 84 11.21 -1.82 0.63
CA LEU A 84 10.75 -2.53 -0.57
C LEU A 84 10.10 -1.57 -1.59
N THR A 85 9.35 -0.58 -1.13
CA THR A 85 8.78 0.44 -2.01
C THR A 85 9.88 1.24 -2.73
N GLU A 86 10.95 1.62 -2.02
CA GLU A 86 12.10 2.31 -2.61
C GLU A 86 12.80 1.43 -3.67
N VAL A 87 13.02 0.15 -3.36
CA VAL A 87 13.66 -0.82 -4.26
C VAL A 87 12.82 -1.08 -5.51
N LEU A 88 11.48 -1.17 -5.35
CA LEU A 88 10.56 -1.46 -6.46
C LEU A 88 10.20 -0.22 -7.28
N LYS A 89 10.41 0.99 -6.76
CA LYS A 89 10.04 2.22 -7.45
C LYS A 89 10.58 2.31 -8.89
N PRO A 90 11.86 2.03 -9.19
CA PRO A 90 12.36 2.09 -10.56
C PRO A 90 11.66 1.12 -11.51
N VAL A 91 11.21 -0.03 -10.99
CA VAL A 91 10.43 -1.01 -11.77
C VAL A 91 9.04 -0.45 -12.07
N VAL A 92 8.37 0.10 -11.06
CA VAL A 92 7.06 0.76 -11.25
C VAL A 92 7.19 1.90 -12.26
N ASP A 93 8.16 2.79 -12.10
CA ASP A 93 8.39 3.94 -12.99
C ASP A 93 8.61 3.50 -14.45
N LYS A 94 9.28 2.37 -14.67
CA LYS A 94 9.48 1.79 -16.02
C LYS A 94 8.19 1.32 -16.68
N TYR A 95 7.24 0.79 -15.90
CA TYR A 95 5.99 0.22 -16.41
C TYR A 95 4.79 1.14 -16.27
N SER A 96 4.95 2.32 -15.65
CA SER A 96 3.87 3.29 -15.41
C SER A 96 3.65 4.29 -16.55
N GLY A 97 4.10 3.98 -17.78
CA GLY A 97 3.99 4.88 -18.93
C GLY A 97 2.57 5.34 -19.30
N HIS A 98 1.56 4.73 -18.73
CA HIS A 98 0.14 5.11 -18.87
C HIS A 98 -0.47 5.64 -17.57
N THR A 99 0.34 5.86 -16.54
CA THR A 99 -0.12 6.37 -15.25
C THR A 99 -0.07 7.88 -15.25
N ILE A 100 -1.19 8.51 -14.92
CA ILE A 100 -1.32 9.96 -14.77
C ILE A 100 -1.06 10.32 -13.32
N LYS A 101 -0.19 11.28 -13.09
CA LYS A 101 0.26 11.67 -11.75
C LYS A 101 -0.80 12.43 -10.98
N ASP A 102 -1.46 13.37 -11.65
CA ASP A 102 -2.47 14.25 -11.04
C ASP A 102 -3.47 14.77 -12.07
N ALA A 103 -4.44 15.54 -11.61
CA ALA A 103 -5.48 16.10 -12.46
C ALA A 103 -4.96 17.13 -13.49
N PHE A 104 -3.85 17.80 -13.22
CA PHE A 104 -3.26 18.76 -14.14
C PHE A 104 -2.62 18.03 -15.33
N GLU A 105 -1.82 17.02 -15.05
CA GLU A 105 -1.28 16.16 -16.10
C GLU A 105 -2.39 15.49 -16.94
N PHE A 106 -3.50 15.10 -16.30
CA PHE A 106 -4.67 14.59 -17.02
C PHE A 106 -5.22 15.62 -18.03
N CYS A 107 -5.40 16.88 -17.61
CA CYS A 107 -5.84 17.93 -18.49
C CYS A 107 -4.89 18.17 -19.66
N ASP A 108 -3.57 18.15 -19.39
CA ASP A 108 -2.56 18.32 -20.44
C ASP A 108 -2.59 17.17 -21.46
N VAL A 109 -2.72 15.93 -20.97
CA VAL A 109 -2.83 14.74 -21.82
C VAL A 109 -4.09 14.80 -22.71
N VAL A 110 -5.23 15.20 -22.15
CA VAL A 110 -6.49 15.35 -22.88
C VAL A 110 -6.36 16.45 -23.93
N ALA A 111 -5.84 17.61 -23.60
CA ALA A 111 -5.65 18.72 -24.52
C ALA A 111 -4.67 18.39 -25.65
N ASP A 112 -3.60 17.63 -25.37
CA ASP A 112 -2.65 17.17 -26.38
C ASP A 112 -3.27 16.13 -27.31
N PHE A 113 -4.08 15.23 -26.76
CA PHE A 113 -4.82 14.24 -27.53
C PHE A 113 -5.85 14.89 -28.47
N GLU A 114 -6.64 15.85 -27.96
CA GLU A 114 -7.59 16.66 -28.74
C GLU A 114 -6.91 17.38 -29.90
N ARG A 115 -5.76 18.01 -29.63
CA ARG A 115 -4.98 18.72 -30.65
C ARG A 115 -4.48 17.80 -31.77
N LYS A 116 -4.12 16.55 -31.42
CA LYS A 116 -3.57 15.58 -32.39
C LYS A 116 -4.62 14.86 -33.23
N HIS A 117 -5.79 14.58 -32.63
CA HIS A 117 -6.78 13.68 -33.18
C HIS A 117 -8.14 14.33 -33.49
N GLY A 118 -8.39 15.54 -32.98
CA GLY A 118 -9.74 16.13 -32.95
C GLY A 118 -10.62 15.45 -31.92
N VAL A 119 -11.85 15.95 -31.76
CA VAL A 119 -12.85 15.43 -30.79
C VAL A 119 -14.14 14.96 -31.45
N ASP A 120 -14.26 15.12 -32.75
CA ASP A 120 -15.46 14.70 -33.49
C ASP A 120 -15.61 13.17 -33.39
N ASP A 121 -16.78 12.72 -32.93
CA ASP A 121 -17.12 11.30 -32.75
C ASP A 121 -16.35 10.56 -31.64
N MET A 122 -15.72 11.28 -30.67
CA MET A 122 -15.04 10.66 -29.53
C MET A 122 -15.90 10.69 -28.28
N PHE A 123 -15.76 9.66 -27.46
CA PHE A 123 -16.34 9.61 -26.12
C PHE A 123 -15.30 9.13 -25.10
N MET A 124 -15.36 9.72 -23.92
CA MET A 124 -14.51 9.32 -22.79
C MET A 124 -15.27 8.34 -21.92
N CYS A 125 -14.64 7.23 -21.56
CA CYS A 125 -15.17 6.27 -20.60
C CYS A 125 -14.19 6.05 -19.44
N SER A 126 -14.73 5.80 -18.26
CA SER A 126 -13.92 5.44 -17.08
C SER A 126 -14.37 4.08 -16.54
N TYR A 127 -13.42 3.32 -16.06
CA TYR A 127 -13.63 2.02 -15.44
C TYR A 127 -13.05 2.03 -14.04
N ASP A 128 -13.74 1.44 -13.09
CA ASP A 128 -13.27 1.25 -11.73
C ASP A 128 -13.36 -0.22 -11.33
N VAL A 129 -12.37 -0.67 -10.57
CA VAL A 129 -12.35 -2.06 -10.07
C VAL A 129 -13.17 -2.13 -8.79
N THR A 130 -14.28 -2.82 -8.85
CA THR A 130 -15.14 -3.05 -7.68
C THR A 130 -14.38 -3.88 -6.63
N SER A 131 -14.25 -3.32 -5.42
CA SER A 131 -13.64 -4.02 -4.28
C SER A 131 -12.23 -4.56 -4.58
N LEU A 132 -11.37 -3.75 -5.17
CA LEU A 132 -10.01 -4.12 -5.62
C LEU A 132 -9.26 -4.97 -4.60
N PHE A 133 -9.15 -4.52 -3.35
CA PHE A 133 -8.36 -5.22 -2.31
C PHE A 133 -8.94 -6.54 -1.82
N THR A 134 -10.20 -6.82 -2.09
CA THR A 134 -10.87 -8.08 -1.70
C THR A 134 -10.97 -9.07 -2.85
N ASN A 135 -10.70 -8.63 -4.08
CA ASN A 135 -10.78 -9.45 -5.29
C ASN A 135 -9.40 -9.79 -5.89
N ILE A 136 -8.32 -9.25 -5.33
CA ILE A 136 -6.96 -9.68 -5.65
C ILE A 136 -6.60 -10.83 -4.70
N PRO A 137 -6.22 -12.01 -5.21
CA PRO A 137 -5.83 -13.18 -4.42
C PRO A 137 -4.53 -12.96 -3.65
#